data_ef643c38243cc04cd4cd54d0857b737b
#
_entry.id   ef643c38243cc04cd4cd54d0857b737b
#
_cell.length_a   1.000
_cell.length_b   1.000
_cell.length_c   1.000
_cell.angle_alpha   90.00
_cell.angle_beta   90.00
_cell.angle_gamma   90.00
#
_symmetry.space_group_name_H-M   'P 1'
#
loop_
_entity.id
_entity.type
_entity.pdbx_description
1 polymer ?
#
loop_
_entity_poly.entity_id
_entity_poly.type
_entity_poly.pdbx_seq_one_letter_code
_entity_poly.pdbx_strand_id
1 'polypeptide(L)'
;MKSATFNPLAARELGEAVEYYDEARRGLGEEFLHEVERAIAFLDQYPEAAPNVGREVRRLVLARFPYSVIYRHLGAGQLRILAVAHQKRRPRYWTKRH
;
A
#
# COMPACT_ATOMS: atom_id res chain seq x y z
N MET A 1 -10.03 8.26 0.49
CA MET A 1 -9.86 6.86 0.08
C MET A 1 -11.19 6.12 0.05
N LYS A 2 -12.17 6.73 -0.58
CA LYS A 2 -13.53 6.19 -0.58
C LYS A 2 -13.63 4.82 -1.25
N SER A 3 -12.82 4.60 -2.30
CA SER A 3 -12.96 3.39 -3.11
C SER A 3 -11.93 2.31 -2.75
N ALA A 4 -11.11 2.57 -1.73
CA ALA A 4 -10.10 1.61 -1.31
C ALA A 4 -10.50 0.99 0.03
N THR A 5 -10.41 -0.34 0.09
CA THR A 5 -10.56 -1.06 1.35
C THR A 5 -9.25 -1.81 1.62
N PHE A 6 -8.98 -2.09 2.89
CA PHE A 6 -7.75 -2.73 3.29
C PHE A 6 -7.99 -4.13 3.80
N ASN A 7 -7.17 -5.07 3.33
CA ASN A 7 -7.02 -6.34 4.01
C ASN A 7 -6.56 -6.05 5.44
N PRO A 8 -7.08 -6.75 6.46
CA PRO A 8 -6.69 -6.45 7.85
C PRO A 8 -5.20 -6.49 8.12
N LEU A 9 -4.46 -7.36 7.45
CA LEU A 9 -3.01 -7.41 7.63
C LEU A 9 -2.33 -6.21 6.98
N ALA A 10 -2.89 -5.72 5.87
CA ALA A 10 -2.37 -4.51 5.24
C ALA A 10 -2.58 -3.28 6.13
N ALA A 11 -3.75 -3.19 6.75
CA ALA A 11 -4.04 -2.10 7.69
C ALA A 11 -3.07 -2.13 8.86
N ARG A 12 -2.79 -3.33 9.39
CA ARG A 12 -1.84 -3.50 10.47
C ARG A 12 -0.44 -3.08 10.05
N GLU A 13 -0.01 -3.48 8.85
CA GLU A 13 1.30 -3.09 8.34
C GLU A 13 1.43 -1.58 8.22
N LEU A 14 0.38 -0.92 7.75
CA LEU A 14 0.38 0.53 7.65
C LEU A 14 0.55 1.16 9.03
N GLY A 15 -0.24 0.72 10.00
CA GLY A 15 -0.15 1.26 11.36
C GLY A 15 1.21 1.05 11.99
N GLU A 16 1.78 -0.14 11.83
CA GLU A 16 3.09 -0.44 12.39
C GLU A 16 4.19 0.41 11.76
N ALA A 17 4.10 0.65 10.45
CA ALA A 17 5.08 1.49 9.77
C ALA A 17 4.96 2.94 10.22
N VAL A 18 3.74 3.43 10.39
CA VAL A 18 3.52 4.79 10.89
C VAL A 18 4.16 4.96 12.27
N GLU A 19 3.92 4.00 13.17
CA GLU A 19 4.51 4.06 14.51
C GLU A 19 6.03 4.00 14.46
N TYR A 20 6.58 3.12 13.64
CA TYR A 20 8.03 2.98 13.50
C TYR A 20 8.67 4.30 13.07
N TYR A 21 8.09 4.95 12.05
CA TYR A 21 8.67 6.20 11.58
C TYR A 21 8.48 7.34 12.56
N ASP A 22 7.36 7.37 13.26
CA ASP A 22 7.12 8.43 14.23
C ASP A 22 8.03 8.30 15.44
N GLU A 23 8.39 7.09 15.83
CA GLU A 23 9.38 6.88 16.88
C GLU A 23 10.78 7.29 16.45
N ALA A 24 11.10 7.12 15.17
CA ALA A 24 12.40 7.54 14.65
C ALA A 24 12.51 9.08 14.61
N ARG A 25 11.42 9.75 14.24
CA ARG A 25 11.37 11.21 14.22
C ARG A 25 9.91 11.63 14.28
N ARG A 26 9.56 12.44 15.27
CA ARG A 26 8.19 12.91 15.42
C ARG A 26 7.70 13.58 14.14
N GLY A 27 6.52 13.18 13.67
CA GLY A 27 5.92 13.70 12.45
C GLY A 27 6.26 12.90 11.21
N LEU A 28 7.28 12.03 11.27
CA LEU A 28 7.66 11.24 10.10
C LEU A 28 6.60 10.18 9.77
N GLY A 29 5.94 9.64 10.80
CA GLY A 29 4.85 8.70 10.58
C GLY A 29 3.72 9.34 9.80
N GLU A 30 3.40 10.59 10.10
CA GLU A 30 2.36 11.31 9.37
C GLU A 30 2.78 11.55 7.92
N GLU A 31 4.05 11.86 7.69
CA GLU A 31 4.55 12.02 6.32
C GLU A 31 4.43 10.71 5.53
N PHE A 32 4.73 9.59 6.17
CA PHE A 32 4.58 8.30 5.54
C PHE A 32 3.12 8.01 5.21
N LEU A 33 2.23 8.25 6.17
CA LEU A 33 0.80 8.04 5.95
C LEU A 33 0.29 8.88 4.78
N HIS A 34 0.70 10.15 4.73
CA HIS A 34 0.28 11.03 3.63
C HIS A 34 0.76 10.52 2.28
N GLU A 35 1.96 9.95 2.22
CA GLU A 35 2.46 9.43 0.95
C GLU A 35 1.65 8.19 0.52
N VAL A 36 1.30 7.32 1.46
CA VAL A 36 0.44 6.18 1.15
C VAL A 36 -0.93 6.65 0.67
N GLU A 37 -1.50 7.64 1.34
CA GLU A 37 -2.80 8.17 0.94
C GLU A 37 -2.77 8.79 -0.45
N ARG A 38 -1.71 9.53 -0.78
CA ARG A 38 -1.57 10.09 -2.12
C ARG A 38 -1.39 8.99 -3.17
N ALA A 39 -0.66 7.94 -2.83
CA ALA A 39 -0.49 6.81 -3.73
C ALA A 39 -1.84 6.15 -4.04
N ILE A 40 -2.65 5.94 -3.00
CA ILE A 40 -3.96 5.32 -3.19
C ILE A 40 -4.88 6.24 -3.99
N ALA A 41 -4.83 7.55 -3.73
CA ALA A 41 -5.64 8.49 -4.51
C ALA A 41 -5.24 8.48 -6.00
N PHE A 42 -3.95 8.37 -6.27
CA PHE A 42 -3.48 8.22 -7.65
C PHE A 42 -4.02 6.94 -8.28
N LEU A 43 -3.99 5.83 -7.54
CA LEU A 43 -4.48 4.56 -8.05
C LEU A 43 -6.00 4.53 -8.22
N ASP A 44 -6.73 5.34 -7.45
CA ASP A 44 -8.16 5.48 -7.66
C ASP A 44 -8.46 6.03 -9.06
N GLN A 45 -7.63 6.92 -9.55
CA GLN A 45 -7.80 7.48 -10.88
C GLN A 45 -7.18 6.60 -11.97
N TYR A 46 -6.08 5.94 -11.65
CA TYR A 46 -5.30 5.16 -12.62
C TYR A 46 -5.01 3.78 -12.07
N PRO A 47 -6.05 2.94 -11.93
CA PRO A 47 -5.87 1.66 -11.23
C PRO A 47 -4.94 0.69 -11.93
N GLU A 48 -4.65 0.90 -13.21
CA GLU A 48 -3.75 0.02 -13.95
C GLU A 48 -2.38 0.63 -14.18
N ALA A 49 -2.07 1.75 -13.52
CA ALA A 49 -0.82 2.45 -13.74
C ALA A 49 0.40 1.69 -13.19
N ALA A 50 0.22 0.91 -12.14
CA ALA A 50 1.32 0.19 -11.52
C ALA A 50 1.55 -1.17 -12.19
N PRO A 51 2.79 -1.66 -12.19
CA PRO A 51 3.08 -2.95 -12.83
C PRO A 51 2.38 -4.11 -12.16
N ASN A 52 2.06 -5.11 -12.98
CA ASN A 52 1.45 -6.35 -12.51
C ASN A 52 2.56 -7.22 -11.87
N VAL A 53 2.30 -7.74 -10.68
CA VAL A 53 3.29 -8.55 -9.97
C VAL A 53 2.73 -9.92 -9.58
N GLY A 54 1.53 -10.24 -10.05
CA GLY A 54 0.91 -11.51 -9.76
C GLY A 54 -0.42 -11.56 -10.47
N ARG A 55 -1.23 -12.55 -10.12
CA ARG A 55 -2.52 -12.72 -10.76
C ARG A 55 -3.45 -11.56 -10.37
N GLU A 56 -3.62 -10.62 -11.30
CA GLU A 56 -4.44 -9.43 -11.10
C GLU A 56 -4.01 -8.61 -9.89
N VAL A 57 -2.74 -8.72 -9.51
CA VAL A 57 -2.17 -7.97 -8.39
C VAL A 57 -1.11 -7.03 -8.92
N ARG A 58 -1.13 -5.81 -8.45
CA ARG A 58 -0.20 -4.78 -8.89
C ARG A 58 0.56 -4.19 -7.72
N ARG A 59 1.72 -3.60 -8.01
CA ARG A 59 2.58 -3.03 -6.99
C ARG A 59 2.98 -1.62 -7.36
N LEU A 60 2.69 -0.67 -6.48
CA LEU A 60 3.15 0.70 -6.62
C LEU A 60 4.23 0.97 -5.59
N VAL A 61 5.45 1.24 -6.06
CA VAL A 61 6.58 1.53 -5.18
C VAL A 61 6.50 3.00 -4.75
N LEU A 62 6.64 3.25 -3.44
CA LEU A 62 6.65 4.61 -2.94
C LEU A 62 7.97 5.30 -3.27
N ALA A 63 7.94 6.63 -3.44
CA ALA A 63 9.12 7.39 -3.86
C ALA A 63 10.10 7.63 -2.71
N ARG A 64 9.59 7.94 -1.51
CA ARG A 64 10.43 8.37 -0.39
C ARG A 64 10.70 7.32 0.66
N PHE A 65 9.92 6.27 0.70
CA PHE A 65 10.01 5.25 1.74
C PHE A 65 10.19 3.89 1.09
N PRO A 66 10.91 2.97 1.76
CA PRO A 66 11.18 1.66 1.16
C PRO A 66 9.99 0.70 1.31
N TYR A 67 8.84 1.15 0.85
CA TYR A 67 7.60 0.40 0.91
C TYR A 67 6.89 0.43 -0.43
N SER A 68 6.05 -0.56 -0.64
CA SER A 68 5.17 -0.63 -1.81
C SER A 68 3.75 -0.86 -1.36
N VAL A 69 2.81 -0.34 -2.15
CA VAL A 69 1.39 -0.64 -1.97
C VAL A 69 1.05 -1.78 -2.94
N ILE A 70 0.64 -2.90 -2.38
CA ILE A 70 0.23 -4.08 -3.15
C ILE A 70 -1.29 -4.08 -3.18
N TYR A 71 -1.87 -4.13 -4.38
CA TYR A 71 -3.31 -3.95 -4.47
C TYR A 71 -3.90 -4.74 -5.63
N ARG A 72 -5.21 -4.87 -5.59
CA ARG A 72 -5.99 -5.48 -6.67
C ARG A 72 -7.09 -4.50 -7.06
N HIS A 73 -7.30 -4.33 -8.36
CA HIS A 73 -8.40 -3.52 -8.87
C HIS A 73 -9.61 -4.43 -9.02
N LEU A 74 -10.67 -4.15 -8.28
CA LEU A 74 -11.85 -5.01 -8.25
C LEU A 74 -12.89 -4.63 -9.30
N GLY A 75 -12.62 -3.60 -10.10
CA GLY A 75 -13.59 -3.07 -11.04
C GLY A 75 -14.47 -2.01 -10.40
N ALA A 76 -15.25 -1.28 -11.21
CA ALA A 76 -16.15 -0.23 -10.71
C ALA A 76 -15.47 0.78 -9.80
N GLY A 77 -14.19 1.07 -10.07
CA GLY A 77 -13.44 2.05 -9.29
C GLY A 77 -13.04 1.60 -7.89
N GLN A 78 -13.13 0.31 -7.60
CA GLN A 78 -12.83 -0.20 -6.26
C GLN A 78 -11.46 -0.84 -6.19
N LEU A 79 -10.70 -0.50 -5.16
CA LEU A 79 -9.38 -1.05 -4.91
C LEU A 79 -9.39 -1.86 -3.63
N ARG A 80 -8.65 -2.96 -3.62
CA ARG A 80 -8.43 -3.74 -2.41
C ARG A 80 -6.94 -3.72 -2.11
N ILE A 81 -6.55 -3.10 -1.00
CA ILE A 81 -5.14 -3.02 -0.60
C ILE A 81 -4.78 -4.31 0.13
N LEU A 82 -3.87 -5.08 -0.45
CA LEU A 82 -3.48 -6.39 0.06
C LEU A 82 -2.31 -6.31 1.02
N ALA A 83 -1.42 -5.34 0.82
CA ALA A 83 -0.25 -5.21 1.68
C ALA A 83 0.34 -3.81 1.58
N VAL A 84 0.93 -3.35 2.68
CA VAL A 84 1.83 -2.22 2.70
C VAL A 84 3.19 -2.85 3.02
N ALA A 85 3.96 -3.13 1.98
CA ALA A 85 5.06 -4.07 2.04
C ALA A 85 6.41 -3.37 2.06
N HIS A 86 7.17 -3.60 3.15
CA HIS A 86 8.55 -3.13 3.18
C HIS A 86 9.34 -3.90 2.12
N GLN A 87 10.25 -3.23 1.42
CA GLN A 87 10.97 -3.85 0.30
C GLN A 87 11.88 -5.01 0.73
N LYS A 88 12.19 -5.13 2.03
CA LYS A 88 13.00 -6.24 2.54
C LYS A 88 12.16 -7.46 2.94
N ARG A 89 10.84 -7.37 2.86
CA ARG A 89 10.02 -8.53 3.14
C ARG A 89 10.22 -9.58 2.06
N ARG A 90 9.99 -10.84 2.42
CA ARG A 90 10.08 -11.96 1.47
C ARG A 90 9.16 -11.67 0.28
N PRO A 91 9.66 -11.88 -0.96
CA PRO A 91 8.83 -11.64 -2.14
C PRO A 91 7.53 -12.43 -2.09
N ARG A 92 6.44 -11.76 -2.47
CA ARG A 92 5.12 -12.37 -2.62
C ARG A 92 4.56 -12.95 -1.32
N TYR A 93 5.00 -12.46 -0.15
CA TYR A 93 4.49 -12.95 1.13
C TYR A 93 2.99 -12.68 1.29
N TRP A 94 2.45 -11.78 0.51
CA TRP A 94 1.05 -11.37 0.53
C TRP A 94 0.16 -12.23 -0.37
N THR A 95 0.72 -13.27 -1.02
CA THR A 95 0.03 -14.01 -2.09
C THR A 95 -1.32 -14.60 -1.66
N LYS A 96 -1.45 -15.01 -0.41
CA LYS A 96 -2.69 -15.61 0.06
C LYS A 96 -3.69 -14.62 0.61
N ARG A 97 -3.40 -13.34 0.52
CA ARG A 97 -4.30 -12.30 1.02
C ARG A 97 -5.35 -11.94 0.00
N HIS A 98 -6.51 -11.54 0.50
CA HIS A 98 -7.55 -10.98 -0.35
C HIS A 98 -8.33 -9.90 0.39
#